data_d9da33172aafd56105f9531e91f0c2be
#
_entry.id   d9da33172aafd56105f9531e91f0c2be
#
_cell.length_a   1.000
_cell.length_b   1.000
_cell.length_c   1.000
_cell.angle_alpha   90.00
_cell.angle_beta   90.00
_cell.angle_gamma   90.00
#
_symmetry.space_group_name_H-M   'P 1'
#
loop_
_entity.id
_entity.type
_entity.pdbx_description
1 polymer ?
#
loop_
_entity_poly.entity_id
_entity_poly.type
_entity_poly.pdbx_seq_one_letter_code
_entity_poly.pdbx_strand_id
1 'polypeptide(L)'
;MTLLKDGFFDPEELKILPGVPSEERLKKGPVVVIECAQEIPCDPCESACHKRAIEIGDSIINLPKLNADLCSGCGLCIAACPGQAIFVVDMNYTETEATVQFPYEFLPRPKEGDIADGLNRAGEKVCDAKVLKVIIPKKFDRTAVITVSVPKEFGMEVRNIANRLKNE
;
A
#
# COMPACT_ATOMS: atom_id res chain seq x y z
N MET A 1 -5.19 7.12 20.46
CA MET A 1 -4.84 7.05 19.04
C MET A 1 -3.34 7.17 18.89
N THR A 2 -2.70 6.10 18.46
CA THR A 2 -1.25 6.01 18.24
C THR A 2 -0.84 6.91 17.09
N LEU A 3 -1.68 7.05 16.07
CA LEU A 3 -1.42 7.91 14.92
C LEU A 3 -1.09 9.36 15.30
N LEU A 4 -1.84 9.96 16.24
CA LEU A 4 -1.59 11.35 16.67
C LEU A 4 -0.33 11.53 17.50
N LYS A 5 0.15 10.47 18.13
CA LYS A 5 1.32 10.48 19.01
C LYS A 5 2.58 10.06 18.27
N ASP A 6 2.50 8.97 17.51
CA ASP A 6 3.66 8.28 16.94
C ASP A 6 3.76 8.48 15.42
N GLY A 7 2.70 9.02 14.78
CA GLY A 7 2.68 9.31 13.34
C GLY A 7 2.33 8.13 12.46
N PHE A 8 2.00 6.97 13.01
CA PHE A 8 1.58 5.77 12.28
C PHE A 8 0.47 5.01 13.02
N PHE A 9 -0.27 4.19 12.27
CA PHE A 9 -1.35 3.35 12.83
C PHE A 9 -0.80 2.12 13.53
N ASP A 10 -1.39 1.78 14.67
CA ASP A 10 -1.26 0.44 15.22
C ASP A 10 -2.23 -0.56 14.53
N PRO A 11 -2.04 -1.88 14.72
CA PRO A 11 -2.89 -2.87 14.08
C PRO A 11 -4.38 -2.79 14.42
N GLU A 12 -4.75 -2.33 15.61
CA GLU A 12 -6.15 -2.19 16.02
C GLU A 12 -6.80 -0.96 15.39
N GLU A 13 -6.06 0.13 15.28
CA GLU A 13 -6.52 1.34 14.57
C GLU A 13 -6.77 1.07 13.08
N LEU A 14 -5.98 0.19 12.46
CA LEU A 14 -6.19 -0.20 11.07
C LEU A 14 -7.52 -0.91 10.84
N LYS A 15 -7.94 -1.74 11.77
CA LYS A 15 -9.18 -2.54 11.64
C LYS A 15 -10.45 -1.69 11.56
N ILE A 16 -10.41 -0.47 12.10
CA ILE A 16 -11.56 0.43 12.09
C ILE A 16 -11.60 1.37 10.89
N LEU A 17 -10.53 1.42 10.06
CA LEU A 17 -10.50 2.26 8.87
C LEU A 17 -11.42 1.69 7.79
N PRO A 18 -12.28 2.53 7.17
CA PRO A 18 -13.23 2.08 6.15
C PRO A 18 -12.57 1.64 4.84
N GLY A 19 -11.29 1.98 4.66
CA GLY A 19 -10.47 1.62 3.49
C GLY A 19 -9.67 0.32 3.66
N VAL A 20 -9.74 -0.33 4.82
CA VAL A 20 -8.99 -1.57 5.11
C VAL A 20 -9.90 -2.78 4.92
N PRO A 21 -9.53 -3.76 4.07
CA PRO A 21 -10.34 -4.94 3.84
C PRO A 21 -10.32 -5.91 5.04
N SER A 22 -11.36 -6.73 5.16
CA SER A 22 -11.41 -7.79 6.17
C SER A 22 -10.35 -8.86 5.94
N GLU A 23 -9.99 -9.59 6.99
CA GLU A 23 -9.07 -10.74 6.91
C GLU A 23 -9.57 -11.82 5.93
N GLU A 24 -10.89 -12.02 5.85
CA GLU A 24 -11.49 -12.96 4.90
C GLU A 24 -11.27 -12.51 3.45
N ARG A 25 -11.36 -11.21 3.18
CA ARG A 25 -11.11 -10.67 1.84
C ARG A 25 -9.63 -10.78 1.45
N LEU A 26 -8.72 -10.54 2.38
CA LEU A 26 -7.27 -10.69 2.16
C LEU A 26 -6.90 -12.12 1.71
N LYS A 27 -7.63 -13.14 2.15
CA LYS A 27 -7.43 -14.54 1.76
C LYS A 27 -7.93 -14.87 0.33
N LYS A 28 -8.62 -13.96 -0.35
CA LYS A 28 -9.21 -14.21 -1.67
C LYS A 28 -8.36 -13.70 -2.85
N GLY A 29 -7.17 -13.17 -2.59
CA GLY A 29 -6.26 -12.63 -3.62
C GLY A 29 -6.02 -11.13 -3.45
N PRO A 30 -5.36 -10.48 -4.42
CA PRO A 30 -4.90 -9.12 -4.27
C PRO A 30 -6.05 -8.15 -4.03
N VAL A 31 -5.83 -7.21 -3.09
CA VAL A 31 -6.79 -6.18 -2.72
C VAL A 31 -6.08 -4.94 -2.23
N VAL A 32 -6.69 -3.79 -2.48
CA VAL A 32 -6.20 -2.51 -1.97
C VAL A 32 -6.40 -2.41 -0.45
N VAL A 33 -5.43 -1.81 0.20
CA VAL A 33 -5.45 -1.41 1.62
C VAL A 33 -5.25 0.10 1.66
N ILE A 34 -6.23 0.84 2.16
CA ILE A 34 -6.20 2.30 2.22
C ILE A 34 -6.05 2.73 3.67
N GLU A 35 -4.88 3.26 4.01
CA GLU A 35 -4.53 3.72 5.35
C GLU A 35 -4.65 5.25 5.46
N CYS A 36 -5.75 5.79 4.94
CA CYS A 36 -6.05 7.22 4.96
C CYS A 36 -6.88 7.57 6.20
N ALA A 37 -6.35 8.49 7.02
CA ALA A 37 -7.01 9.00 8.22
C ALA A 37 -7.34 10.49 8.15
N GLN A 38 -7.03 11.15 7.03
CA GLN A 38 -7.17 12.59 6.92
C GLN A 38 -8.53 12.96 6.32
N GLU A 39 -9.35 13.63 7.11
CA GLU A 39 -10.62 14.24 6.67
C GLU A 39 -10.34 15.59 6.00
N ILE A 40 -9.74 15.55 4.82
CA ILE A 40 -9.40 16.72 4.00
C ILE A 40 -10.04 16.62 2.62
N PRO A 41 -10.27 17.73 1.91
CA PRO A 41 -10.77 17.70 0.53
C PRO A 41 -9.80 16.95 -0.40
N CYS A 42 -10.12 15.66 -0.69
CA CYS A 42 -9.25 14.80 -1.48
C CYS A 42 -10.02 13.60 -2.05
N ASP A 43 -9.95 13.37 -3.37
CA ASP A 43 -10.67 12.29 -4.06
C ASP A 43 -9.91 11.55 -5.17
N PRO A 44 -8.59 11.77 -5.43
CA PRO A 44 -7.92 11.13 -6.57
C PRO A 44 -8.00 9.59 -6.58
N CYS A 45 -8.09 8.95 -5.42
CA CYS A 45 -8.20 7.49 -5.33
C CYS A 45 -9.54 6.97 -5.88
N GLU A 46 -10.66 7.68 -5.65
CA GLU A 46 -11.95 7.36 -6.22
C GLU A 46 -11.92 7.54 -7.74
N SER A 47 -11.43 8.70 -8.21
CA SER A 47 -11.31 9.02 -9.64
C SER A 47 -10.41 8.04 -10.41
N ALA A 48 -9.37 7.53 -9.78
CA ALA A 48 -8.47 6.53 -10.38
C ALA A 48 -9.06 5.12 -10.43
N CYS A 49 -10.09 4.82 -9.65
CA CYS A 49 -10.66 3.49 -9.52
C CYS A 49 -11.71 3.20 -10.59
N HIS A 50 -11.31 2.72 -11.76
CA HIS A 50 -12.26 2.35 -12.83
C HIS A 50 -13.17 1.15 -12.48
N LYS A 51 -12.88 0.41 -11.41
CA LYS A 51 -13.78 -0.62 -10.85
C LYS A 51 -14.81 -0.05 -9.88
N ARG A 52 -14.73 1.24 -9.56
CA ARG A 52 -15.60 1.90 -8.57
C ARG A 52 -15.59 1.17 -7.21
N ALA A 53 -14.44 0.63 -6.85
CA ALA A 53 -14.24 -0.05 -5.56
C ALA A 53 -13.93 0.92 -4.41
N ILE A 54 -13.60 2.18 -4.72
CA ILE A 54 -13.31 3.22 -3.74
C ILE A 54 -14.34 4.31 -3.88
N GLU A 55 -14.93 4.74 -2.76
CA GLU A 55 -15.97 5.74 -2.69
C GLU A 55 -15.67 6.75 -1.58
N ILE A 56 -15.69 8.05 -1.90
CA ILE A 56 -15.60 9.16 -0.93
C ILE A 56 -17.01 9.56 -0.48
N GLY A 57 -18.01 9.44 -1.36
CA GLY A 57 -19.40 9.73 -1.06
C GLY A 57 -19.73 11.23 -1.18
N ASP A 58 -20.76 11.67 -0.43
CA ASP A 58 -21.37 12.99 -0.64
C ASP A 58 -20.50 14.18 -0.22
N SER A 59 -19.51 13.95 0.62
CA SER A 59 -18.59 14.99 1.08
C SER A 59 -17.14 14.65 0.73
N ILE A 60 -16.48 15.56 0.03
CA ILE A 60 -15.09 15.40 -0.42
C ILE A 60 -14.08 15.23 0.73
N ILE A 61 -14.46 15.53 1.97
CA ILE A 61 -13.64 15.33 3.17
C ILE A 61 -13.84 13.97 3.84
N ASN A 62 -14.74 13.14 3.33
CA ASN A 62 -14.94 11.80 3.90
C ASN A 62 -13.73 10.91 3.70
N LEU A 63 -13.52 9.99 4.63
CA LEU A 63 -12.54 8.93 4.47
C LEU A 63 -12.97 7.97 3.34
N PRO A 64 -12.03 7.49 2.52
CA PRO A 64 -12.32 6.56 1.44
C PRO A 64 -12.85 5.24 1.98
N LYS A 65 -14.04 4.84 1.51
CA LYS A 65 -14.64 3.54 1.79
C LYS A 65 -14.27 2.54 0.69
N LEU A 66 -13.91 1.35 1.08
CA LEU A 66 -13.56 0.27 0.17
C LEU A 66 -14.69 -0.73 0.04
N ASN A 67 -15.24 -0.87 -1.18
CA ASN A 67 -15.98 -2.07 -1.56
C ASN A 67 -14.98 -3.12 -2.08
N ALA A 68 -14.51 -3.94 -1.16
CA ALA A 68 -13.41 -4.86 -1.41
C ALA A 68 -13.76 -5.98 -2.41
N ASP A 69 -15.04 -6.28 -2.61
CA ASP A 69 -15.50 -7.29 -3.57
C ASP A 69 -15.37 -6.82 -5.04
N LEU A 70 -15.41 -5.51 -5.26
CA LEU A 70 -15.18 -4.91 -6.57
C LEU A 70 -13.69 -4.71 -6.89
N CYS A 71 -12.83 -4.74 -5.87
CA CYS A 71 -11.42 -4.48 -6.03
C CYS A 71 -10.68 -5.64 -6.70
N SER A 72 -9.99 -5.36 -7.81
CA SER A 72 -9.15 -6.34 -8.53
C SER A 72 -7.67 -6.30 -8.14
N GLY A 73 -7.25 -5.43 -7.20
CA GLY A 73 -5.85 -5.28 -6.84
C GLY A 73 -4.95 -4.69 -7.94
N CYS A 74 -5.50 -3.92 -8.88
CA CYS A 74 -4.75 -3.41 -10.03
C CYS A 74 -3.71 -2.33 -9.70
N GLY A 75 -3.77 -1.68 -8.54
CA GLY A 75 -2.80 -0.72 -8.03
C GLY A 75 -2.84 0.69 -8.65
N LEU A 76 -3.79 1.02 -9.54
CA LEU A 76 -3.87 2.36 -10.15
C LEU A 76 -4.09 3.48 -9.13
N CYS A 77 -4.78 3.20 -8.05
CA CYS A 77 -5.02 4.15 -6.96
C CYS A 77 -3.76 4.46 -6.13
N ILE A 78 -2.74 3.59 -6.15
CA ILE A 78 -1.49 3.79 -5.39
C ILE A 78 -0.81 5.08 -5.85
N ALA A 79 -0.50 5.16 -7.14
CA ALA A 79 0.21 6.31 -7.69
C ALA A 79 -0.65 7.58 -7.76
N ALA A 80 -1.98 7.45 -7.69
CA ALA A 80 -2.91 8.58 -7.68
C ALA A 80 -3.02 9.25 -6.31
N CYS A 81 -2.64 8.56 -5.23
CA CYS A 81 -2.79 9.07 -3.87
C CYS A 81 -1.67 10.07 -3.52
N PRO A 82 -1.96 11.36 -3.33
CA PRO A 82 -0.94 12.35 -2.98
C PRO A 82 -0.37 12.14 -1.57
N GLY A 83 -1.15 11.48 -0.69
CA GLY A 83 -0.74 11.15 0.67
C GLY A 83 0.05 9.85 0.79
N GLN A 84 0.25 9.11 -0.31
CA GLN A 84 0.96 7.81 -0.33
C GLN A 84 0.39 6.77 0.67
N ALA A 85 -0.91 6.84 0.92
CA ALA A 85 -1.61 6.05 1.93
C ALA A 85 -2.28 4.79 1.37
N ILE A 86 -1.94 4.38 0.14
CA ILE A 86 -2.59 3.26 -0.55
C ILE A 86 -1.57 2.20 -0.93
N PHE A 87 -1.93 0.97 -0.61
CA PHE A 87 -1.13 -0.23 -0.85
C PHE A 87 -2.00 -1.28 -1.54
N VAL A 88 -1.39 -2.25 -2.21
CA VAL A 88 -2.08 -3.48 -2.63
C VAL A 88 -1.35 -4.66 -2.01
N VAL A 89 -2.11 -5.52 -1.36
CA VAL A 89 -1.59 -6.71 -0.70
C VAL A 89 -2.21 -7.96 -1.34
N ASP A 90 -1.38 -8.95 -1.65
CA ASP A 90 -1.81 -10.29 -2.03
C ASP A 90 -1.25 -11.31 -1.06
N MET A 91 -2.11 -11.79 -0.16
CA MET A 91 -1.75 -12.82 0.81
C MET A 91 -1.74 -14.23 0.22
N ASN A 92 -2.12 -14.37 -1.06
CA ASN A 92 -2.19 -15.65 -1.78
C ASN A 92 -1.14 -15.81 -2.87
N TYR A 93 -0.10 -14.96 -2.85
CA TYR A 93 0.96 -15.03 -3.86
C TYR A 93 1.62 -16.41 -3.93
N THR A 94 2.06 -16.95 -2.78
CA THR A 94 2.50 -18.35 -2.62
C THR A 94 2.00 -18.90 -1.29
N GLU A 95 2.36 -20.13 -0.95
CA GLU A 95 2.04 -20.71 0.36
C GLU A 95 2.73 -19.96 1.51
N THR A 96 3.97 -19.48 1.28
CA THR A 96 4.83 -18.88 2.31
C THR A 96 5.08 -17.39 2.14
N GLU A 97 4.75 -16.81 0.98
CA GLU A 97 5.01 -15.41 0.67
C GLU A 97 3.73 -14.65 0.31
N ALA A 98 3.71 -13.40 0.66
CA ALA A 98 2.75 -12.39 0.20
C ALA A 98 3.45 -11.38 -0.71
N THR A 99 2.68 -10.65 -1.53
CA THR A 99 3.19 -9.45 -2.21
C THR A 99 2.59 -8.19 -1.63
N VAL A 100 3.40 -7.14 -1.60
CA VAL A 100 2.98 -5.80 -1.23
C VAL A 100 3.40 -4.83 -2.33
N GLN A 101 2.45 -4.00 -2.78
CA GLN A 101 2.71 -2.89 -3.70
C GLN A 101 2.53 -1.58 -2.94
N PHE A 102 3.46 -0.65 -3.14
CA PHE A 102 3.47 0.64 -2.47
C PHE A 102 4.07 1.74 -3.35
N PRO A 103 3.74 3.02 -3.09
CA PRO A 103 4.36 4.15 -3.77
C PRO A 103 5.81 4.35 -3.27
N TYR A 104 6.71 4.76 -4.15
CA TYR A 104 8.12 4.93 -3.81
C TYR A 104 8.72 6.16 -4.48
N GLU A 105 9.15 7.13 -3.67
CA GLU A 105 9.66 8.42 -4.14
C GLU A 105 11.17 8.62 -3.90
N PHE A 106 11.84 7.64 -3.30
CA PHE A 106 13.26 7.76 -3.00
C PHE A 106 14.17 7.41 -4.20
N LEU A 107 15.37 7.95 -4.19
CA LEU A 107 16.43 7.65 -5.15
C LEU A 107 17.68 7.14 -4.41
N PRO A 108 18.46 6.25 -5.05
CA PRO A 108 18.17 5.55 -6.30
C PRO A 108 17.02 4.55 -6.17
N ARG A 109 16.28 4.34 -7.26
CA ARG A 109 15.22 3.31 -7.26
C ARG A 109 15.82 1.91 -7.27
N PRO A 110 15.22 0.95 -6.57
CA PRO A 110 15.64 -0.44 -6.66
C PRO A 110 15.36 -1.02 -8.04
N LYS A 111 16.00 -2.11 -8.36
CA LYS A 111 15.79 -2.87 -9.59
C LYS A 111 15.05 -4.18 -9.28
N GLU A 112 14.40 -4.72 -10.29
CA GLU A 112 13.80 -6.06 -10.19
C GLU A 112 14.88 -7.09 -9.85
N GLY A 113 14.61 -7.93 -8.86
CA GLY A 113 15.54 -8.92 -8.31
C GLY A 113 16.35 -8.45 -7.10
N ASP A 114 16.41 -7.15 -6.80
CA ASP A 114 17.10 -6.64 -5.63
C ASP A 114 16.47 -7.16 -4.33
N ILE A 115 17.32 -7.33 -3.32
CA ILE A 115 16.89 -7.60 -1.94
C ILE A 115 17.06 -6.32 -1.13
N ALA A 116 15.97 -5.88 -0.53
CA ALA A 116 15.92 -4.68 0.31
C ALA A 116 15.45 -5.03 1.72
N ASP A 117 15.60 -4.10 2.65
CA ASP A 117 15.00 -4.23 3.97
C ASP A 117 13.53 -3.84 3.90
N GLY A 118 12.63 -4.78 4.20
CA GLY A 118 11.20 -4.52 4.35
C GLY A 118 10.95 -3.73 5.63
N LEU A 119 10.31 -2.57 5.49
CA LEU A 119 10.05 -1.64 6.59
C LEU A 119 8.58 -1.65 6.98
N ASN A 120 8.31 -1.67 8.28
CA ASN A 120 6.97 -1.47 8.83
C ASN A 120 6.55 0.03 8.80
N ARG A 121 5.40 0.34 9.37
CA ARG A 121 4.87 1.72 9.46
C ARG A 121 5.72 2.66 10.30
N ALA A 122 6.47 2.12 11.27
CA ALA A 122 7.42 2.89 12.08
C ALA A 122 8.77 3.13 11.37
N GLY A 123 8.97 2.56 10.17
CA GLY A 123 10.24 2.62 9.46
C GLY A 123 11.27 1.61 9.95
N GLU A 124 10.88 0.65 10.76
CA GLU A 124 11.76 -0.39 11.28
C GLU A 124 11.83 -1.58 10.33
N LYS A 125 13.02 -2.17 10.19
CA LYS A 125 13.18 -3.40 9.43
C LYS A 125 12.49 -4.57 10.13
N VAL A 126 11.61 -5.26 9.39
CA VAL A 126 10.90 -6.45 9.88
C VAL A 126 11.26 -7.72 9.12
N CYS A 127 11.66 -7.61 7.87
CA CYS A 127 12.06 -8.78 7.06
C CYS A 127 12.96 -8.37 5.89
N ASP A 128 13.41 -9.34 5.13
CA ASP A 128 13.96 -9.13 3.81
C ASP A 128 12.82 -9.09 2.78
N ALA A 129 12.88 -8.13 1.86
CA ALA A 129 11.91 -7.94 0.80
C ALA A 129 12.59 -8.08 -0.56
N LYS A 130 12.07 -8.97 -1.41
CA LYS A 130 12.57 -9.13 -2.77
C LYS A 130 11.76 -8.27 -3.72
N VAL A 131 12.42 -7.40 -4.47
CA VAL A 131 11.78 -6.56 -5.48
C VAL A 131 11.38 -7.40 -6.68
N LEU A 132 10.08 -7.49 -6.93
CA LEU A 132 9.52 -8.24 -8.07
C LEU A 132 9.30 -7.36 -9.28
N LYS A 133 8.88 -6.10 -9.05
CA LYS A 133 8.50 -5.20 -10.14
C LYS A 133 8.67 -3.74 -9.74
N VAL A 134 9.08 -2.91 -10.70
CA VAL A 134 9.15 -1.46 -10.57
C VAL A 134 8.44 -0.82 -11.75
N ILE A 135 7.34 -0.13 -11.48
CA ILE A 135 6.54 0.55 -12.52
C ILE A 135 6.58 2.05 -12.28
N ILE A 136 6.78 2.82 -13.35
CA ILE A 136 6.69 4.28 -13.33
C ILE A 136 5.57 4.68 -14.29
N PRO A 137 4.33 4.84 -13.81
CA PRO A 137 3.21 5.18 -14.68
C PRO A 137 3.39 6.58 -15.26
N LYS A 138 3.32 6.70 -16.59
CA LYS A 138 3.49 8.01 -17.29
C LYS A 138 2.43 9.05 -16.88
N LYS A 139 1.25 8.59 -16.40
CA LYS A 139 0.11 9.44 -16.04
C LYS A 139 0.19 10.02 -14.62
N PHE A 140 1.12 9.55 -13.79
CA PHE A 140 1.16 9.86 -12.35
C PHE A 140 2.48 10.52 -11.95
N ASP A 141 2.86 11.57 -12.64
CA ASP A 141 3.96 12.48 -12.26
C ASP A 141 5.24 11.79 -11.77
N ARG A 142 5.55 10.60 -12.31
CA ARG A 142 6.74 9.81 -12.01
C ARG A 142 6.75 9.11 -10.65
N THR A 143 5.66 9.08 -9.90
CA THR A 143 5.56 8.21 -8.71
C THR A 143 5.81 6.76 -9.12
N ALA A 144 6.85 6.16 -8.59
CA ALA A 144 7.11 4.75 -8.83
C ALA A 144 6.19 3.90 -7.94
N VAL A 145 5.72 2.79 -8.50
CA VAL A 145 5.02 1.74 -7.74
C VAL A 145 5.93 0.52 -7.71
N ILE A 146 6.32 0.10 -6.52
CA ILE A 146 7.17 -1.06 -6.31
C ILE A 146 6.32 -2.22 -5.80
N THR A 147 6.56 -3.40 -6.35
CA THR A 147 6.00 -4.66 -5.85
C THR A 147 7.13 -5.47 -5.26
N VAL A 148 6.97 -5.89 -4.01
CA VAL A 148 7.91 -6.80 -3.33
C VAL A 148 7.22 -8.09 -2.92
N SER A 149 7.98 -9.22 -2.85
CA SER A 149 7.56 -10.37 -2.06
C SER A 149 8.23 -10.33 -0.69
N VAL A 150 7.47 -10.74 0.30
CA VAL A 150 7.87 -10.81 1.71
C VAL A 150 7.32 -12.09 2.33
N PRO A 151 7.89 -12.61 3.44
CA PRO A 151 7.24 -13.68 4.17
C PRO A 151 5.81 -13.33 4.52
N LYS A 152 4.89 -14.27 4.38
CA LYS A 152 3.44 -14.05 4.44
C LYS A 152 2.97 -13.30 5.69
N GLU A 153 3.58 -13.60 6.83
CA GLU A 153 3.30 -12.94 8.11
C GLU A 153 3.54 -11.43 8.11
N PHE A 154 4.43 -10.93 7.23
CA PHE A 154 4.72 -9.49 7.09
C PHE A 154 3.94 -8.79 5.97
N GLY A 155 3.04 -9.48 5.26
CA GLY A 155 2.27 -8.91 4.15
C GLY A 155 1.42 -7.70 4.56
N MET A 156 0.88 -7.67 5.77
CA MET A 156 0.14 -6.53 6.30
C MET A 156 1.01 -5.56 7.12
N GLU A 157 2.28 -5.86 7.33
CA GLU A 157 3.20 -5.00 8.07
C GLU A 157 4.09 -4.15 7.18
N VAL A 158 4.67 -4.75 6.13
CA VAL A 158 5.57 -4.03 5.22
C VAL A 158 4.81 -2.94 4.46
N ARG A 159 5.31 -1.70 4.52
CA ARG A 159 4.74 -0.53 3.85
C ARG A 159 5.75 0.27 3.03
N ASN A 160 7.04 -0.04 3.18
CA ASN A 160 8.11 0.56 2.40
C ASN A 160 9.33 -0.36 2.40
N ILE A 161 10.38 0.03 1.71
CA ILE A 161 11.68 -0.63 1.73
C ILE A 161 12.82 0.37 1.92
N ALA A 162 13.90 -0.07 2.56
CA ALA A 162 15.18 0.61 2.49
C ALA A 162 16.12 -0.16 1.55
N ASN A 163 16.65 0.55 0.56
CA ASN A 163 17.65 -0.01 -0.33
C ASN A 163 18.94 -0.31 0.43
N ARG A 164 19.45 -1.53 0.31
CA ARG A 164 20.77 -1.92 0.80
C ARG A 164 21.88 -1.50 -0.18
N LEU A 165 21.61 -0.56 -1.08
CA LEU A 165 22.62 -0.08 -1.99
C LEU A 165 23.77 0.49 -1.17
N LYS A 166 24.90 -0.15 -1.21
CA LYS A 166 26.15 0.38 -0.65
C LYS A 166 26.38 1.73 -1.31
N ASN A 167 26.54 2.75 -0.50
CA ASN A 167 27.11 4.00 -0.98
C ASN A 167 28.54 3.64 -1.45
N GLU A 168 28.73 3.53 -2.76
CA GLU A 168 30.05 3.51 -3.39
C GLU A 168 30.62 4.92 -3.39
#